data_83425764a4a9dee99f7c34ebe2f4c807
#
_entry.id   83425764a4a9dee99f7c34ebe2f4c807
#
_cell.length_a   1.000
_cell.length_b   1.000
_cell.length_c   1.000
_cell.angle_alpha   90.00
_cell.angle_beta   90.00
_cell.angle_gamma   90.00
#
_symmetry.space_group_name_H-M   'P 1'
#
loop_
_entity.id
_entity.type
_entity.pdbx_description
1 polymer ?
#
loop_
_entity_poly.entity_id
_entity_poly.type
_entity_poly.pdbx_seq_one_letter_code
_entity_poly.pdbx_strand_id
1 'polypeptide(L)'
;MYEDSEYARLLESRFLKSGLERGEQCLYVTCEDSGLILLKLLRYGIPLEYFQTYKIRVLQLEVADGHYDSLKSRCKKEILRITEHLHTPFRLVGRFVPKVDTVTGMSIELEFEDELHKIFDDLGGSIMCPYELGKLESTMKTKWISGLVASHHDVIYASKFGEGEVLSVT
;
A
#
# COMPACT_ATOMS: atom_id res chain seq x y z
N MET A 1 -8.20 -4.54 2.57
CA MET A 1 -9.45 -3.78 2.35
C MET A 1 -10.00 -3.31 3.68
N TYR A 2 -10.52 -2.08 3.79
CA TYR A 2 -10.95 -1.53 5.07
C TYR A 2 -12.16 -0.59 4.93
N GLU A 3 -12.90 -0.42 6.03
CA GLU A 3 -13.96 0.58 6.21
C GLU A 3 -13.55 1.64 7.25
N ASP A 4 -12.74 1.25 8.24
CA ASP A 4 -12.19 2.13 9.27
C ASP A 4 -10.75 2.53 8.93
N SER A 5 -10.54 3.80 8.62
CA SER A 5 -9.22 4.34 8.22
C SER A 5 -8.20 4.34 9.36
N GLU A 6 -8.61 4.53 10.61
CA GLU A 6 -7.71 4.49 11.78
C GLU A 6 -7.24 3.05 12.04
N TYR A 7 -8.15 2.08 11.89
CA TYR A 7 -7.77 0.67 12.03
C TYR A 7 -6.85 0.22 10.89
N ALA A 8 -7.11 0.66 9.65
CA ALA A 8 -6.20 0.40 8.53
C ALA A 8 -4.79 0.93 8.82
N ARG A 9 -4.66 2.17 9.31
CA ARG A 9 -3.36 2.76 9.68
C ARG A 9 -2.65 1.98 10.79
N LEU A 10 -3.39 1.47 11.77
CA LEU A 10 -2.84 0.60 12.78
C LEU A 10 -2.28 -0.70 12.19
N LEU A 11 -3.01 -1.34 11.27
CA LEU A 11 -2.56 -2.57 10.60
C LEU A 11 -1.32 -2.33 9.74
N GLU A 12 -1.31 -1.25 8.94
CA GLU A 12 -0.13 -0.81 8.18
C GLU A 12 1.09 -0.61 9.09
N SER A 13 0.89 0.10 10.20
CA SER A 13 1.97 0.35 11.16
C SER A 13 2.48 -0.93 11.82
N ARG A 14 1.60 -1.85 12.18
CA ARG A 14 1.97 -3.17 12.72
C ARG A 14 2.73 -4.02 11.70
N PHE A 15 2.29 -4.00 10.45
CA PHE A 15 2.97 -4.69 9.36
C PHE A 15 4.41 -4.19 9.22
N LEU A 16 4.62 -2.88 9.15
CA LEU A 16 5.96 -2.28 9.05
C LEU A 16 6.78 -2.52 10.32
N LYS A 17 6.20 -2.31 11.50
CA LYS A 17 6.89 -2.51 12.78
C LYS A 17 7.40 -3.95 12.93
N SER A 18 6.58 -4.93 12.57
CA SER A 18 7.00 -6.34 12.59
C SER A 18 8.20 -6.62 11.66
N GLY A 19 8.30 -5.94 10.51
CA GLY A 19 9.48 -6.02 9.64
C GLY A 19 10.71 -5.39 10.28
N LEU A 20 10.56 -4.17 10.80
CA LEU A 20 11.64 -3.44 11.47
C LEU A 20 12.24 -4.24 12.66
N GLU A 21 11.38 -4.89 13.45
CA GLU A 21 11.79 -5.74 14.57
C GLU A 21 12.56 -7.00 14.12
N ARG A 22 12.34 -7.45 12.88
CA ARG A 22 13.11 -8.53 12.25
C ARG A 22 14.36 -8.05 11.52
N GLY A 23 14.64 -6.74 11.53
CA GLY A 23 15.77 -6.13 10.82
C GLY A 23 15.52 -5.88 9.33
N GLU A 24 14.30 -6.07 8.84
CA GLU A 24 13.93 -5.81 7.46
C GLU A 24 13.92 -4.28 7.18
N GLN A 25 14.22 -3.90 5.94
CA GLN A 25 14.00 -2.52 5.50
C GLN A 25 12.53 -2.29 5.18
N CYS A 26 12.02 -1.11 5.54
CA CYS A 26 10.62 -0.77 5.35
C CYS A 26 10.45 0.50 4.49
N LEU A 27 9.40 0.49 3.68
CA LEU A 27 9.03 1.63 2.85
C LEU A 27 7.53 1.89 2.94
N TYR A 28 7.16 3.15 3.07
CA TYR A 28 5.79 3.61 2.94
C TYR A 28 5.69 4.52 1.71
N VAL A 29 4.93 4.11 0.70
CA VAL A 29 4.72 4.89 -0.53
C VAL A 29 3.31 5.47 -0.51
N THR A 30 3.16 6.76 -0.79
CA THR A 30 1.89 7.46 -0.65
C THR A 30 1.77 8.65 -1.59
N CYS A 31 0.53 9.02 -1.94
CA CYS A 31 0.21 10.31 -2.55
C CYS A 31 -0.18 11.38 -1.51
N GLU A 32 -0.30 11.01 -0.22
CA GLU A 32 -0.51 11.94 0.89
C GLU A 32 0.80 12.64 1.26
N ASP A 33 0.71 13.73 2.02
CA ASP A 33 1.89 14.43 2.56
C ASP A 33 2.75 13.47 3.43
N SER A 34 4.02 13.37 3.08
CA SER A 34 4.95 12.44 3.73
C SER A 34 5.21 12.77 5.19
N GLY A 35 5.17 14.05 5.57
CA GLY A 35 5.31 14.48 6.96
C GLY A 35 4.12 14.06 7.81
N LEU A 36 2.90 14.17 7.28
CA LEU A 36 1.70 13.68 7.97
C LEU A 36 1.73 12.17 8.15
N ILE A 37 2.17 11.42 7.15
CA ILE A 37 2.32 9.95 7.27
C ILE A 37 3.36 9.60 8.34
N LEU A 38 4.50 10.27 8.34
CA LEU A 38 5.54 10.08 9.37
C LEU A 38 4.97 10.27 10.77
N LEU A 39 4.24 11.37 11.01
CA LEU A 39 3.60 11.66 12.30
C LEU A 39 2.58 10.57 12.68
N LYS A 40 1.78 10.07 11.73
CA LYS A 40 0.85 8.97 11.96
C LYS A 40 1.59 7.69 12.37
N LEU A 41 2.67 7.31 11.65
CA LEU A 41 3.46 6.13 11.97
C LEU A 41 4.11 6.21 13.35
N LEU A 42 4.63 7.38 13.74
CA LEU A 42 5.13 7.62 15.11
C LEU A 42 4.01 7.45 16.15
N ARG A 43 2.81 8.00 15.89
CA ARG A 43 1.64 7.85 16.78
C ARG A 43 1.26 6.39 17.01
N TYR A 44 1.39 5.54 15.98
CA TYR A 44 1.11 4.11 16.06
C TYR A 44 2.30 3.27 16.55
N GLY A 45 3.33 3.91 17.08
CA GLY A 45 4.40 3.26 17.83
C GLY A 45 5.56 2.73 17.00
N ILE A 46 5.82 3.30 15.83
CA ILE A 46 7.10 3.11 15.13
C ILE A 46 8.11 4.08 15.73
N PRO A 47 9.21 3.61 16.34
CA PRO A 47 10.21 4.46 16.96
C PRO A 47 10.90 5.41 15.98
N LEU A 48 11.15 6.65 16.41
CA LEU A 48 11.80 7.68 15.60
C LEU A 48 13.20 7.26 15.10
N GLU A 49 13.91 6.46 15.87
CA GLU A 49 15.23 5.96 15.50
C GLU A 49 15.29 5.21 14.18
N TYR A 50 14.20 4.49 13.80
CA TYR A 50 14.13 3.79 12.51
C TYR A 50 14.08 4.75 11.32
N PHE A 51 13.48 5.93 11.49
CA PHE A 51 13.51 6.99 10.47
C PHE A 51 14.89 7.65 10.38
N GLN A 52 15.52 7.91 11.53
CA GLN A 52 16.86 8.52 11.61
C GLN A 52 17.94 7.61 11.03
N THR A 53 17.79 6.30 11.15
CA THR A 53 18.71 5.29 10.61
C THR A 53 18.34 4.79 9.22
N TYR A 54 17.33 5.40 8.58
CA TYR A 54 16.81 5.02 7.24
C TYR A 54 16.37 3.56 7.12
N LYS A 55 16.04 2.90 8.24
CA LYS A 55 15.44 1.57 8.25
C LYS A 55 14.00 1.59 7.76
N ILE A 56 13.31 2.72 7.94
CA ILE A 56 12.05 3.02 7.31
C ILE A 56 12.12 4.37 6.58
N ARG A 57 11.50 4.44 5.42
CA ARG A 57 11.37 5.68 4.63
C ARG A 57 9.92 5.89 4.23
N VAL A 58 9.50 7.15 4.16
CA VAL A 58 8.22 7.56 3.58
C VAL A 58 8.51 8.25 2.27
N LEU A 59 7.98 7.73 1.18
CA LEU A 59 8.10 8.30 -0.15
C LEU A 59 6.77 8.89 -0.58
N GLN A 60 6.76 10.17 -0.85
CA GLN A 60 5.61 10.84 -1.44
C GLN A 60 5.72 10.80 -2.97
N LEU A 61 4.67 10.28 -3.61
CA LEU A 61 4.53 10.33 -5.06
C LEU A 61 3.84 11.64 -5.45
N GLU A 62 4.49 12.43 -6.30
CA GLU A 62 3.85 13.59 -6.90
C GLU A 62 2.86 13.13 -7.97
N VAL A 63 1.60 13.46 -7.77
CA VAL A 63 0.54 13.21 -8.76
C VAL A 63 0.30 14.50 -9.52
N ALA A 64 0.72 14.54 -10.78
CA ALA A 64 0.33 15.63 -11.67
C ALA A 64 -1.15 15.49 -12.01
N ASP A 65 -1.93 16.56 -11.79
CA ASP A 65 -3.36 16.57 -12.07
C ASP A 65 -3.66 16.15 -13.53
N GLY A 66 -4.51 15.15 -13.67
CA GLY A 66 -5.16 14.78 -14.95
C GLY A 66 -4.41 13.81 -15.87
N HIS A 67 -3.21 13.33 -15.55
CA HIS A 67 -2.46 12.40 -16.40
C HIS A 67 -2.30 11.01 -15.76
N TYR A 68 -3.38 10.25 -15.69
CA TYR A 68 -3.37 8.90 -15.10
C TYR A 68 -2.43 7.91 -15.84
N ASP A 69 -2.34 7.97 -17.17
CA ASP A 69 -1.42 7.12 -17.93
C ASP A 69 0.05 7.38 -17.58
N SER A 70 0.39 8.65 -17.31
CA SER A 70 1.72 9.01 -16.81
C SER A 70 1.94 8.54 -15.37
N LEU A 71 0.90 8.49 -14.55
CA LEU A 71 0.97 8.01 -13.17
C LEU A 71 1.36 6.53 -13.11
N LYS A 72 0.70 5.67 -13.89
CA LYS A 72 0.97 4.23 -13.96
C LYS A 72 2.45 3.95 -14.30
N SER A 73 2.94 4.55 -15.39
CA SER A 73 4.33 4.34 -15.81
C SER A 73 5.36 4.90 -14.82
N ARG A 74 5.04 6.03 -14.18
CA ARG A 74 5.89 6.64 -13.15
C ARG A 74 5.88 5.81 -11.87
N CYS A 75 4.73 5.36 -11.38
CA CYS A 75 4.63 4.52 -10.19
C CYS A 75 5.42 3.21 -10.37
N LYS A 76 5.23 2.51 -11.49
CA LYS A 76 5.99 1.29 -11.78
C LYS A 76 7.49 1.54 -11.81
N LYS A 77 7.93 2.56 -12.55
CA LYS A 77 9.35 2.93 -12.64
C LYS A 77 9.92 3.30 -11.26
N GLU A 78 9.16 4.04 -10.47
CA GLU A 78 9.59 4.46 -9.15
C GLU A 78 9.66 3.29 -8.16
N ILE A 79 8.70 2.37 -8.20
CA ILE A 79 8.74 1.15 -7.38
C ILE A 79 9.97 0.32 -7.72
N LEU A 80 10.21 0.04 -9.00
CA LEU A 80 11.40 -0.71 -9.42
C LEU A 80 12.69 -0.02 -8.98
N ARG A 81 12.80 1.30 -9.20
CA ARG A 81 13.94 2.10 -8.76
C ARG A 81 14.19 2.05 -7.25
N ILE A 82 13.12 2.02 -6.47
CA ILE A 82 13.19 2.01 -5.00
C ILE A 82 13.55 0.61 -4.50
N THR A 83 12.94 -0.42 -5.10
CA THR A 83 13.16 -1.81 -4.70
C THR A 83 14.54 -2.32 -5.09
N GLU A 84 15.14 -1.82 -6.18
CA GLU A 84 16.55 -2.09 -6.54
C GLU A 84 17.54 -1.77 -5.43
N HIS A 85 17.21 -0.83 -4.56
CA HIS A 85 18.06 -0.36 -3.46
C HIS A 85 17.66 -0.91 -2.09
N LEU A 86 16.62 -1.77 -2.03
CA LEU A 86 16.21 -2.42 -0.81
C LEU A 86 16.92 -3.78 -0.68
N HIS A 87 17.46 -4.03 0.50
CA HIS A 87 17.96 -5.35 0.84
C HIS A 87 16.79 -6.27 1.18
N THR A 88 16.76 -7.44 0.55
CA THR A 88 15.75 -8.47 0.83
C THR A 88 16.06 -9.21 2.13
N PRO A 89 15.06 -9.59 2.92
CA PRO A 89 13.65 -9.26 2.73
C PRO A 89 13.33 -7.80 3.14
N PHE A 90 12.32 -7.21 2.49
CA PHE A 90 11.83 -5.87 2.83
C PHE A 90 10.30 -5.86 2.97
N ARG A 91 9.76 -4.75 3.53
CA ARG A 91 8.32 -4.50 3.59
C ARG A 91 7.96 -3.18 2.96
N LEU A 92 6.89 -3.20 2.18
CA LEU A 92 6.35 -2.02 1.52
C LEU A 92 4.86 -1.87 1.83
N VAL A 93 4.45 -0.68 2.26
CA VAL A 93 3.04 -0.27 2.25
C VAL A 93 2.86 0.71 1.10
N GLY A 94 1.92 0.41 0.19
CA GLY A 94 1.68 1.19 -1.01
C GLY A 94 0.28 1.76 -1.08
N ARG A 95 0.18 3.09 -1.24
CA ARG A 95 -1.04 3.84 -1.59
C ARG A 95 -0.73 4.64 -2.85
N PHE A 96 -0.78 3.95 -3.98
CA PHE A 96 -0.24 4.45 -5.24
C PHE A 96 -1.22 5.32 -6.02
N VAL A 97 -2.51 5.05 -5.94
CA VAL A 97 -3.56 5.76 -6.67
C VAL A 97 -4.31 6.71 -5.72
N PRO A 98 -4.31 8.02 -5.99
CA PRO A 98 -4.86 9.01 -5.05
C PRO A 98 -6.39 9.02 -4.97
N LYS A 99 -7.07 8.63 -6.05
CA LYS A 99 -8.54 8.68 -6.17
C LYS A 99 -9.08 7.38 -6.73
N VAL A 100 -9.23 6.39 -5.87
CA VAL A 100 -9.80 5.08 -6.23
C VAL A 100 -11.33 5.10 -6.19
N ASP A 101 -11.94 6.20 -5.77
CA ASP A 101 -13.38 6.42 -5.68
C ASP A 101 -14.08 6.67 -7.04
N THR A 102 -13.32 6.77 -8.11
CA THR A 102 -13.84 6.93 -9.48
C THR A 102 -13.66 5.66 -10.31
N VAL A 103 -14.52 5.46 -11.32
CA VAL A 103 -14.42 4.33 -12.26
C VAL A 103 -13.03 4.27 -12.93
N THR A 104 -12.51 5.43 -13.34
CA THR A 104 -11.19 5.55 -13.93
C THR A 104 -10.10 5.17 -12.95
N GLY A 105 -10.14 5.71 -11.72
CA GLY A 105 -9.19 5.39 -10.66
C GLY A 105 -9.20 3.90 -10.29
N MET A 106 -10.39 3.29 -10.20
CA MET A 106 -10.55 1.85 -9.94
C MET A 106 -9.92 0.99 -11.05
N SER A 107 -10.09 1.39 -12.32
CA SER A 107 -9.50 0.67 -13.45
C SER A 107 -7.98 0.75 -13.44
N ILE A 108 -7.43 1.94 -13.16
CA ILE A 108 -5.98 2.16 -13.09
C ILE A 108 -5.37 1.37 -11.94
N GLU A 109 -6.05 1.32 -10.79
CA GLU A 109 -5.60 0.53 -9.64
C GLU A 109 -5.52 -0.96 -9.99
N LEU A 110 -6.57 -1.53 -10.61
CA LEU A 110 -6.56 -2.92 -11.04
C LEU A 110 -5.44 -3.24 -12.03
N GLU A 111 -5.22 -2.37 -13.01
CA GLU A 111 -4.11 -2.54 -13.95
C GLU A 111 -2.74 -2.45 -13.26
N PHE A 112 -2.63 -1.57 -12.28
CA PHE A 112 -1.40 -1.41 -11.49
C PHE A 112 -1.12 -2.65 -10.65
N GLU A 113 -2.13 -3.17 -9.95
CA GLU A 113 -2.01 -4.39 -9.13
C GLU A 113 -1.67 -5.62 -9.98
N ASP A 114 -2.29 -5.78 -11.15
CA ASP A 114 -1.94 -6.85 -12.09
C ASP A 114 -0.48 -6.78 -12.55
N GLU A 115 0.04 -5.59 -12.83
CA GLU A 115 1.45 -5.40 -13.18
C GLU A 115 2.39 -5.63 -12.00
N LEU A 116 1.99 -5.21 -10.79
CA LEU A 116 2.77 -5.44 -9.57
C LEU A 116 2.82 -6.93 -9.22
N HIS A 117 1.68 -7.62 -9.35
CA HIS A 117 1.60 -9.06 -9.12
C HIS A 117 2.56 -9.85 -10.02
N LYS A 118 2.69 -9.47 -11.31
CA LYS A 118 3.59 -10.14 -12.26
C LYS A 118 5.08 -10.06 -11.87
N ILE A 119 5.47 -9.03 -11.15
CA ILE A 119 6.88 -8.81 -10.75
C ILE A 119 7.11 -9.12 -9.26
N PHE A 120 6.06 -9.44 -8.51
CA PHE A 120 6.10 -9.55 -7.06
C PHE A 120 7.09 -10.63 -6.58
N ASP A 121 7.07 -11.79 -7.19
CA ASP A 121 7.92 -12.92 -6.81
C ASP A 121 9.41 -12.61 -6.97
N ASP A 122 9.75 -11.77 -7.93
CA ASP A 122 11.13 -11.32 -8.19
C ASP A 122 11.61 -10.25 -7.20
N LEU A 123 10.69 -9.56 -6.51
CA LEU A 123 11.03 -8.46 -5.60
C LEU A 123 11.64 -8.94 -4.28
N GLY A 124 11.32 -10.14 -3.82
CA GLY A 124 11.85 -10.73 -2.58
C GLY A 124 11.44 -10.00 -1.30
N GLY A 125 10.30 -9.32 -1.31
CA GLY A 125 9.73 -8.57 -0.19
C GLY A 125 8.28 -8.93 0.09
N SER A 126 7.66 -8.21 1.03
CA SER A 126 6.23 -8.27 1.31
C SER A 126 5.59 -6.91 1.07
N ILE A 127 4.49 -6.88 0.34
CA ILE A 127 3.76 -5.65 -0.01
C ILE A 127 2.36 -5.69 0.58
N MET A 128 1.94 -4.59 1.18
CA MET A 128 0.58 -4.37 1.66
C MET A 128 -0.03 -3.20 0.91
N CYS A 129 -1.13 -3.44 0.21
CA CYS A 129 -1.90 -2.43 -0.53
C CYS A 129 -3.22 -2.16 0.21
N PRO A 130 -3.40 -0.99 0.85
CA PRO A 130 -4.63 -0.66 1.58
C PRO A 130 -5.70 -0.07 0.68
N TYR A 131 -6.93 -0.61 0.71
CA TYR A 131 -8.07 -0.17 -0.10
C TYR A 131 -9.28 0.20 0.75
N GLU A 132 -9.79 1.42 0.59
CA GLU A 132 -10.98 1.92 1.28
C GLU A 132 -12.26 1.51 0.56
N LEU A 133 -13.12 0.72 1.22
CA LEU A 133 -14.35 0.21 0.61
C LEU A 133 -15.54 1.16 0.73
N GLY A 134 -15.53 2.05 1.73
CA GLY A 134 -16.68 2.91 2.05
C GLY A 134 -17.01 3.97 1.01
N LYS A 135 -16.04 4.36 0.19
CA LYS A 135 -16.16 5.42 -0.82
C LYS A 135 -16.45 4.92 -2.24
N LEU A 136 -16.52 3.61 -2.43
CA LEU A 136 -16.66 3.03 -3.76
C LEU A 136 -18.07 3.14 -4.31
N GLU A 137 -18.17 3.47 -5.59
CA GLU A 137 -19.42 3.47 -6.32
C GLU A 137 -19.99 2.04 -6.43
N SER A 138 -21.25 1.85 -6.05
CA SER A 138 -21.86 0.53 -5.86
C SER A 138 -21.85 -0.36 -7.11
N THR A 139 -21.98 0.24 -8.30
CA THR A 139 -22.06 -0.47 -9.59
C THR A 139 -20.76 -1.18 -9.99
N MET A 140 -19.61 -0.64 -9.59
CA MET A 140 -18.29 -1.20 -9.92
C MET A 140 -17.64 -1.97 -8.77
N LYS A 141 -18.18 -1.84 -7.56
CA LYS A 141 -17.59 -2.35 -6.33
C LYS A 141 -17.28 -3.85 -6.39
N THR A 142 -18.23 -4.66 -6.83
CA THR A 142 -18.05 -6.12 -6.91
C THR A 142 -16.94 -6.52 -7.88
N LYS A 143 -16.95 -5.95 -9.09
CA LYS A 143 -15.92 -6.24 -10.10
C LYS A 143 -14.53 -5.83 -9.63
N TRP A 144 -14.42 -4.66 -9.01
CA TRP A 144 -13.15 -4.16 -8.49
C TRP A 144 -12.61 -5.01 -7.34
N ILE A 145 -13.48 -5.36 -6.35
CA ILE A 145 -13.10 -6.25 -5.25
C ILE A 145 -12.63 -7.62 -5.79
N SER A 146 -13.37 -8.20 -6.74
CA SER A 146 -12.98 -9.49 -7.34
C SER A 146 -11.63 -9.40 -8.05
N GLY A 147 -11.35 -8.31 -8.76
CA GLY A 147 -10.05 -8.08 -9.40
C GLY A 147 -8.93 -7.95 -8.38
N LEU A 148 -9.12 -7.17 -7.32
CA LEU A 148 -8.13 -7.04 -6.24
C LEU A 148 -7.86 -8.37 -5.54
N VAL A 149 -8.91 -9.13 -5.22
CA VAL A 149 -8.75 -10.46 -4.61
C VAL A 149 -7.92 -11.37 -5.51
N ALA A 150 -8.16 -11.37 -6.81
CA ALA A 150 -7.42 -12.19 -7.77
C ALA A 150 -5.94 -11.80 -7.93
N SER A 151 -5.57 -10.56 -7.60
CA SER A 151 -4.20 -10.04 -7.70
C SER A 151 -3.39 -10.13 -6.40
N HIS A 152 -3.92 -10.77 -5.35
CA HIS A 152 -3.28 -10.84 -4.04
C HIS A 152 -3.23 -12.28 -3.52
N HIS A 153 -2.18 -12.61 -2.76
CA HIS A 153 -2.06 -13.92 -2.10
C HIS A 153 -2.91 -13.99 -0.84
N ASP A 154 -2.96 -12.90 -0.08
CA ASP A 154 -3.75 -12.79 1.14
C ASP A 154 -4.56 -11.49 1.13
N VAL A 155 -5.80 -11.56 1.59
CA VAL A 155 -6.67 -10.41 1.72
C VAL A 155 -7.08 -10.24 3.18
N ILE A 156 -6.80 -9.07 3.76
CA ILE A 156 -7.28 -8.67 5.07
C ILE A 156 -8.51 -7.78 4.88
N TYR A 157 -9.64 -8.17 5.45
CA TYR A 157 -10.83 -7.32 5.55
C TYR A 157 -10.93 -6.76 6.96
N ALA A 158 -10.83 -5.45 7.10
CA ALA A 158 -10.88 -4.72 8.37
C ALA A 158 -12.13 -3.83 8.39
N SER A 159 -13.23 -4.33 8.98
CA SER A 159 -14.52 -3.62 9.03
C SER A 159 -14.51 -2.46 10.02
N LYS A 160 -14.11 -2.74 11.26
CA LYS A 160 -13.98 -1.75 12.34
C LYS A 160 -12.84 -2.11 13.26
N PHE A 161 -12.48 -1.20 14.14
CA PHE A 161 -11.36 -1.37 15.05
C PHE A 161 -11.45 -2.67 15.87
N GLY A 162 -10.43 -3.51 15.74
CA GLY A 162 -10.34 -4.81 16.43
C GLY A 162 -11.10 -5.95 15.76
N GLU A 163 -11.83 -5.70 14.67
CA GLU A 163 -12.52 -6.74 13.89
C GLU A 163 -11.92 -6.82 12.49
N GLY A 164 -11.42 -7.97 12.13
CA GLY A 164 -10.88 -8.23 10.81
C GLY A 164 -10.81 -9.71 10.51
N GLU A 165 -10.89 -10.04 9.24
CA GLU A 165 -10.77 -11.40 8.71
C GLU A 165 -9.61 -11.47 7.74
N VAL A 166 -8.91 -12.60 7.73
CA VAL A 166 -7.85 -12.88 6.75
C VAL A 166 -8.31 -14.00 5.85
N LEU A 167 -8.27 -13.76 4.55
CA LEU A 167 -8.60 -14.72 3.51
C LEU A 167 -7.33 -15.00 2.71
N SER A 168 -6.84 -16.24 2.71
CA SER A 168 -5.77 -16.66 1.81
C SER A 168 -6.37 -17.02 0.45
N VAL A 169 -5.86 -16.40 -0.59
CA VAL A 169 -6.27 -16.62 -1.98
C VAL A 169 -5.20 -17.49 -2.62
N THR A 170 -5.50 -18.77 -2.79
CA THR A 170 -4.61 -19.75 -3.44
C THR A 170 -4.87 -19.83 -4.93
#